data_fe9e21a7fc4e383a6ddbe803ff511df8
#
_entry.id   fe9e21a7fc4e383a6ddbe803ff511df8
#
_cell.length_a   1.000
_cell.length_b   1.000
_cell.length_c   1.000
_cell.angle_alpha   90.00
_cell.angle_beta   90.00
_cell.angle_gamma   90.00
#
_symmetry.space_group_name_H-M   'P 1'
#
loop_
_entity.id
_entity.type
_entity.pdbx_description
1 polymer ?
#
loop_
_entity_poly.entity_id
_entity_poly.type
_entity_poly.pdbx_seq_one_letter_code
_entity_poly.pdbx_strand_id
1 'polypeptide(L)'
;LALLEVNGLRVGFKTDDGFVGAVNGLSYAVESGSTLGIVGESGSGKSVNALSIMRLIPMPPGRIEGGTIKLRGQNLLEKSEAEMRKIRGKDIAMIFQDPMTSLNPVLTVGDQISEAVRLHLKLGKKDALAKTIDMLRLVRIPL
;
A
#
# COMPACT_ATOMS: atom_id res chain seq x y z
N LEU A 1 20.47 -4.77 -6.92
CA LEU A 1 19.49 -5.54 -6.15
C LEU A 1 18.15 -4.85 -6.26
N ALA A 2 17.12 -5.58 -6.68
CA ALA A 2 15.79 -5.04 -6.83
C ALA A 2 15.26 -4.50 -5.49
N LEU A 3 14.58 -3.35 -5.53
CA LEU A 3 13.93 -2.74 -4.38
C LEU A 3 12.66 -3.52 -3.99
N LEU A 4 11.86 -3.87 -5.01
CA LEU A 4 10.65 -4.68 -4.88
C LEU A 4 10.72 -5.85 -5.85
N GLU A 5 10.44 -7.05 -5.37
CA GLU A 5 10.34 -8.26 -6.18
C GLU A 5 9.01 -8.95 -5.91
N VAL A 6 8.26 -9.20 -6.96
CA VAL A 6 7.05 -10.03 -6.94
C VAL A 6 7.35 -11.27 -7.77
N ASN A 7 7.20 -12.45 -7.17
CA ASN A 7 7.50 -13.72 -7.83
C ASN A 7 6.33 -14.68 -7.70
N GLY A 8 5.78 -15.09 -8.85
CA GLY A 8 4.74 -16.10 -8.92
C GLY A 8 3.46 -15.77 -8.14
N LEU A 9 3.14 -14.49 -7.96
CA LEU A 9 2.01 -14.07 -7.15
C LEU A 9 0.70 -14.62 -7.69
N ARG A 10 -0.06 -15.30 -6.85
CA ARG A 10 -1.40 -15.80 -7.12
C ARG A 10 -2.37 -15.29 -6.08
N VAL A 11 -3.44 -14.65 -6.55
CA VAL A 11 -4.48 -14.08 -5.69
C VAL A 11 -5.83 -14.36 -6.29
N GLY A 12 -6.78 -14.77 -5.47
CA GLY A 12 -8.15 -14.98 -5.90
C GLY A 12 -9.15 -14.65 -4.80
N PHE A 13 -10.41 -14.77 -5.16
CA PHE A 13 -11.54 -14.43 -4.30
C PHE A 13 -12.55 -15.56 -4.28
N LYS A 14 -13.04 -15.86 -3.08
CA LYS A 14 -14.19 -16.76 -2.91
C LYS A 14 -15.46 -16.02 -3.30
N THR A 15 -16.21 -16.59 -4.22
CA THR A 15 -17.54 -16.13 -4.66
C THR A 15 -18.58 -17.20 -4.37
N ASP A 16 -19.85 -16.88 -4.55
CA ASP A 16 -20.93 -17.86 -4.38
C ASP A 16 -20.84 -19.01 -5.41
N ASP A 17 -20.31 -18.70 -6.61
CA ASP A 17 -20.11 -19.67 -7.69
C ASP A 17 -18.76 -20.43 -7.63
N GLY A 18 -17.96 -20.19 -6.58
CA GLY A 18 -16.66 -20.83 -6.39
C GLY A 18 -15.50 -19.85 -6.19
N PHE A 19 -14.31 -20.25 -6.60
CA PHE A 19 -13.10 -19.46 -6.45
C PHE A 19 -12.67 -18.85 -7.79
N VAL A 20 -12.46 -17.54 -7.82
CA VAL A 20 -12.06 -16.79 -9.02
C VAL A 20 -10.65 -16.24 -8.83
N GLY A 21 -9.73 -16.64 -9.69
CA GLY A 21 -8.36 -16.12 -9.76
C GLY A 21 -8.33 -14.70 -10.35
N ALA A 22 -7.77 -13.76 -9.61
CA ALA A 22 -7.59 -12.37 -10.05
C ALA A 22 -6.16 -12.05 -10.50
N VAL A 23 -5.16 -12.72 -9.91
CA VAL A 23 -3.76 -12.65 -10.30
C VAL A 23 -3.22 -14.08 -10.41
N ASN A 24 -2.66 -14.43 -11.56
CA ASN A 24 -2.31 -15.80 -11.91
C ASN A 24 -0.81 -15.94 -12.24
N GLY A 25 0.04 -15.99 -11.21
CA GLY A 25 1.47 -16.24 -11.37
C GLY A 25 2.26 -15.02 -11.87
N LEU A 26 1.90 -13.83 -11.41
CA LEU A 26 2.57 -12.58 -11.79
C LEU A 26 3.98 -12.48 -11.19
N SER A 27 4.96 -12.14 -12.04
CA SER A 27 6.34 -11.91 -11.60
C SER A 27 6.92 -10.66 -12.26
N TYR A 28 7.56 -9.81 -11.46
CA TYR A 28 8.32 -8.64 -11.91
C TYR A 28 9.23 -8.13 -10.79
N ALA A 29 10.15 -7.25 -11.15
CA ALA A 29 11.01 -6.56 -10.20
C ALA A 29 11.08 -5.07 -10.51
N VAL A 30 11.31 -4.27 -9.47
CA VAL A 30 11.49 -2.81 -9.56
C VAL A 30 12.79 -2.46 -8.87
N GLU A 31 13.70 -1.86 -9.63
CA GLU A 31 14.98 -1.37 -9.11
C GLU A 31 14.80 -0.05 -8.35
N SER A 32 15.72 0.25 -7.44
CA SER A 32 15.73 1.55 -6.75
C SER A 32 15.90 2.69 -7.77
N GLY A 33 15.09 3.74 -7.60
CA GLY A 33 15.11 4.91 -8.49
C GLY A 33 14.46 4.69 -9.86
N SER A 34 13.88 3.50 -10.13
CA SER A 34 13.17 3.20 -11.38
C SER A 34 11.67 3.39 -11.26
N THR A 35 11.00 3.45 -12.40
CA THR A 35 9.54 3.45 -12.52
C THR A 35 9.10 2.29 -13.38
N LEU A 36 8.14 1.51 -12.90
CA LEU A 36 7.52 0.41 -13.65
C LEU A 36 6.06 0.75 -13.96
N GLY A 37 5.69 0.74 -15.24
CA GLY A 37 4.30 0.86 -15.68
C GLY A 37 3.65 -0.52 -15.77
N ILE A 38 2.49 -0.69 -15.11
CA ILE A 38 1.65 -1.89 -15.22
C ILE A 38 0.39 -1.52 -15.98
N VAL A 39 0.24 -2.07 -17.16
CA VAL A 39 -0.90 -1.81 -18.05
C VAL A 39 -1.79 -3.05 -18.21
N GLY A 40 -3.04 -2.84 -18.54
CA GLY A 40 -4.02 -3.91 -18.76
C GLY A 40 -5.43 -3.36 -18.74
N GLU A 41 -6.37 -4.13 -19.23
CA GLU A 41 -7.80 -3.80 -19.25
C GLU A 41 -8.39 -3.71 -17.83
N SER A 42 -9.60 -3.15 -17.72
CA SER A 42 -10.36 -3.18 -16.46
C SER A 42 -10.58 -4.63 -16.01
N GLY A 43 -10.39 -4.90 -14.74
CA GLY A 43 -10.53 -6.26 -14.20
C GLY A 43 -9.31 -7.18 -14.40
N SER A 44 -8.23 -6.73 -15.03
CA SER A 44 -7.02 -7.55 -15.28
C SER A 44 -6.12 -7.79 -14.03
N GLY A 45 -6.57 -7.42 -12.85
CA GLY A 45 -5.82 -7.68 -11.60
C GLY A 45 -4.80 -6.62 -11.19
N LYS A 46 -4.66 -5.48 -11.90
CA LYS A 46 -3.69 -4.41 -11.56
C LYS A 46 -3.84 -3.91 -10.13
N SER A 47 -5.06 -3.53 -9.75
CA SER A 47 -5.35 -3.03 -8.39
C SER A 47 -5.19 -4.13 -7.35
N VAL A 48 -5.58 -5.37 -7.67
CA VAL A 48 -5.39 -6.53 -6.78
C VAL A 48 -3.91 -6.79 -6.53
N ASN A 49 -3.06 -6.70 -7.55
CA ASN A 49 -1.61 -6.78 -7.38
C ASN A 49 -1.08 -5.69 -6.44
N ALA A 50 -1.43 -4.42 -6.66
CA ALA A 50 -0.99 -3.32 -5.80
C ALA A 50 -1.48 -3.48 -4.34
N LEU A 51 -2.74 -3.86 -4.14
CA LEU A 51 -3.31 -4.14 -2.81
C LEU A 51 -2.63 -5.35 -2.14
N SER A 52 -2.20 -6.35 -2.93
CA SER A 52 -1.47 -7.51 -2.39
C SER A 52 -0.11 -7.11 -1.82
N ILE A 53 0.62 -6.22 -2.49
CA ILE A 53 1.90 -5.70 -2.01
C ILE A 53 1.71 -4.99 -0.67
N MET A 54 0.65 -4.20 -0.54
CA MET A 54 0.30 -3.50 0.69
C MET A 54 -0.36 -4.41 1.74
N ARG A 55 -0.70 -5.67 1.39
CA ARG A 55 -1.53 -6.58 2.19
C ARG A 55 -2.84 -5.93 2.67
N LEU A 56 -3.51 -5.25 1.74
CA LEU A 56 -4.79 -4.57 1.97
C LEU A 56 -5.98 -5.28 1.31
N ILE A 57 -5.77 -6.47 0.74
CA ILE A 57 -6.86 -7.30 0.27
C ILE A 57 -7.66 -7.80 1.47
N PRO A 58 -8.98 -7.58 1.51
CA PRO A 58 -9.83 -8.15 2.56
C PRO A 58 -9.75 -9.68 2.53
N MET A 59 -9.36 -10.29 3.62
CA MET A 59 -9.27 -11.74 3.76
C MET A 59 -10.11 -12.19 4.95
N PRO A 60 -11.29 -12.85 4.76
CA PRO A 60 -11.99 -13.17 3.52
C PRO A 60 -12.63 -11.94 2.84
N PRO A 61 -13.12 -11.99 1.57
CA PRO A 61 -13.17 -13.16 0.68
C PRO A 61 -11.88 -13.41 -0.13
N GLY A 62 -10.91 -12.49 -0.12
CA GLY A 62 -9.66 -12.64 -0.84
C GLY A 62 -8.74 -13.68 -0.20
N ARG A 63 -7.85 -14.24 -1.02
CA ARG A 63 -6.81 -15.17 -0.59
C ARG A 63 -5.57 -15.03 -1.46
N ILE A 64 -4.41 -14.92 -0.83
CA ILE A 64 -3.13 -15.07 -1.52
C ILE A 64 -2.79 -16.56 -1.51
N GLU A 65 -2.77 -17.18 -2.70
CA GLU A 65 -2.61 -18.62 -2.86
C GLU A 65 -1.15 -19.05 -3.03
N GLY A 66 -0.28 -18.11 -3.38
CA GLY A 66 1.13 -18.42 -3.56
C GLY A 66 1.93 -17.23 -4.08
N GLY A 67 3.22 -17.48 -4.20
CA GLY A 67 4.21 -16.50 -4.60
C GLY A 67 4.87 -15.80 -3.41
N THR A 68 5.73 -14.86 -3.72
CA THR A 68 6.43 -14.02 -2.73
C THR A 68 6.39 -12.56 -3.15
N ILE A 69 6.37 -11.66 -2.17
CA ILE A 69 6.49 -10.23 -2.36
C ILE A 69 7.62 -9.76 -1.44
N LYS A 70 8.76 -9.42 -2.03
CA LYS A 70 9.93 -8.99 -1.26
C LYS A 70 10.18 -7.51 -1.43
N LEU A 71 10.27 -6.79 -0.33
CA LEU A 71 10.75 -5.40 -0.27
C LEU A 71 12.15 -5.40 0.37
N ARG A 72 13.15 -4.94 -0.37
CA ARG A 72 14.57 -4.98 0.06
C ARG A 72 14.98 -6.37 0.57
N GLY A 73 14.56 -7.42 -0.15
CA GLY A 73 14.85 -8.81 0.17
C GLY A 73 13.98 -9.45 1.27
N GLN A 74 13.15 -8.68 1.96
CA GLN A 74 12.26 -9.19 3.03
C GLN A 74 10.88 -9.53 2.51
N ASN A 75 10.42 -10.76 2.68
CA ASN A 75 9.10 -11.19 2.24
C ASN A 75 8.00 -10.55 3.08
N LEU A 76 7.18 -9.69 2.45
CA LEU A 76 6.08 -8.99 3.12
C LEU A 76 4.95 -9.92 3.53
N LEU A 77 4.78 -11.06 2.85
CA LEU A 77 3.71 -12.01 3.15
C LEU A 77 3.92 -12.75 4.47
N GLU A 78 5.17 -12.83 4.94
CA GLU A 78 5.55 -13.51 6.19
C GLU A 78 5.53 -12.58 7.41
N LYS A 79 5.41 -11.27 7.19
CA LYS A 79 5.42 -10.27 8.28
C LYS A 79 4.12 -10.29 9.08
N SER A 80 4.24 -10.04 10.36
CA SER A 80 3.08 -9.78 11.23
C SER A 80 2.40 -8.45 10.85
N GLU A 81 1.16 -8.25 11.26
CA GLU A 81 0.45 -7.00 11.01
C GLU A 81 1.13 -5.81 11.73
N ALA A 82 1.71 -6.03 12.90
CA ALA A 82 2.48 -5.02 13.62
C ALA A 82 3.73 -4.57 12.85
N GLU A 83 4.38 -5.47 12.13
CA GLU A 83 5.52 -5.16 11.26
C GLU A 83 5.05 -4.42 10.00
N MET A 84 3.95 -4.87 9.38
CA MET A 84 3.38 -4.19 8.21
C MET A 84 2.95 -2.75 8.50
N ARG A 85 2.42 -2.46 9.69
CA ARG A 85 2.11 -1.07 10.12
C ARG A 85 3.31 -0.15 10.14
N LYS A 86 4.51 -0.67 10.45
CA LYS A 86 5.75 0.11 10.45
C LYS A 86 6.26 0.37 9.04
N ILE A 87 5.92 -0.49 8.09
CA ILE A 87 6.34 -0.43 6.69
C ILE A 87 5.41 0.47 5.88
N ARG A 88 4.09 0.30 6.05
CA ARG A 88 3.07 1.10 5.36
C ARG A 88 3.18 2.57 5.73
N GLY A 89 3.20 3.42 4.73
CA GLY A 89 3.32 4.88 4.89
C GLY A 89 4.75 5.39 5.10
N LYS A 90 5.70 4.50 5.37
CA LYS A 90 7.13 4.84 5.56
C LYS A 90 7.99 4.30 4.42
N ASP A 91 8.03 2.97 4.27
CA ASP A 91 8.88 2.28 3.30
C ASP A 91 8.14 2.04 1.98
N ILE A 92 6.82 1.92 2.04
CA ILE A 92 5.93 1.77 0.89
C ILE A 92 4.63 2.50 1.15
N ALA A 93 4.13 3.23 0.15
CA ALA A 93 2.87 3.95 0.21
C ALA A 93 2.04 3.68 -1.05
N MET A 94 0.75 3.94 -0.99
CA MET A 94 -0.18 3.77 -2.10
C MET A 94 -1.07 5.01 -2.26
N ILE A 95 -1.24 5.44 -3.50
CA ILE A 95 -2.26 6.42 -3.87
C ILE A 95 -3.41 5.64 -4.49
N PHE A 96 -4.60 5.75 -3.88
CA PHE A 96 -5.78 5.04 -4.32
C PHE A 96 -6.46 5.76 -5.49
N GLN A 97 -7.18 5.00 -6.31
CA GLN A 97 -7.88 5.53 -7.48
C GLN A 97 -9.02 6.48 -7.11
N ASP A 98 -9.69 6.26 -5.99
CA ASP A 98 -10.73 7.14 -5.45
C ASP A 98 -10.18 7.95 -4.27
N PRO A 99 -9.84 9.25 -4.47
CA PRO A 99 -9.34 10.10 -3.40
C PRO A 99 -10.41 10.52 -2.38
N MET A 100 -11.70 10.44 -2.75
CA MET A 100 -12.80 10.91 -1.89
C MET A 100 -12.96 10.09 -0.61
N THR A 101 -12.55 8.83 -0.63
CA THR A 101 -12.60 7.93 0.52
C THR A 101 -11.30 7.90 1.32
N SER A 102 -10.28 8.64 0.89
CA SER A 102 -8.94 8.61 1.51
C SER A 102 -8.89 9.31 2.87
N LEU A 103 -9.80 10.25 3.12
CA LEU A 103 -9.88 11.00 4.37
C LEU A 103 -11.15 10.63 5.14
N ASN A 104 -11.00 10.47 6.44
CA ASN A 104 -12.12 10.29 7.35
C ASN A 104 -12.81 11.66 7.59
N PRO A 105 -14.09 11.85 7.21
CA PRO A 105 -14.77 13.14 7.31
C PRO A 105 -15.03 13.61 8.75
N VAL A 106 -14.94 12.74 9.74
CA VAL A 106 -15.13 13.09 11.16
C VAL A 106 -13.85 13.54 11.87
N LEU A 107 -12.70 13.49 11.19
CA LEU A 107 -11.41 13.93 11.71
C LEU A 107 -10.88 15.10 10.90
N THR A 108 -10.11 15.98 11.52
CA THR A 108 -9.45 17.06 10.78
C THR A 108 -8.35 16.49 9.87
N VAL A 109 -8.10 17.14 8.75
CA VAL A 109 -6.99 16.79 7.85
C VAL A 109 -5.65 16.85 8.60
N GLY A 110 -5.49 17.85 9.46
CA GLY A 110 -4.30 18.01 10.30
C GLY A 110 -4.07 16.83 11.22
N ASP A 111 -5.10 16.32 11.87
CA ASP A 111 -4.99 15.14 12.75
C ASP A 111 -4.60 13.89 11.97
N GLN A 112 -5.22 13.65 10.81
CA GLN A 112 -4.96 12.48 9.99
C GLN A 112 -3.52 12.45 9.43
N ILE A 113 -3.00 13.59 8.98
CA ILE A 113 -1.62 13.68 8.49
C ILE A 113 -0.63 13.60 9.65
N SER A 114 -0.90 14.30 10.76
CA SER A 114 0.00 14.31 11.90
C SER A 114 0.06 12.95 12.61
N GLU A 115 -0.95 12.12 12.53
CA GLU A 115 -0.91 10.74 13.03
C GLU A 115 0.20 9.93 12.34
N ALA A 116 0.25 9.96 11.01
CA ALA A 116 1.29 9.30 10.22
C ALA A 116 2.69 9.87 10.55
N VAL A 117 2.80 11.18 10.65
CA VAL A 117 4.05 11.86 11.02
C VAL A 117 4.54 11.42 12.40
N ARG A 118 3.66 11.38 13.38
CA ARG A 118 4.00 10.93 14.74
C ARG A 118 4.41 9.47 14.79
N LEU A 119 3.68 8.61 14.08
CA LEU A 119 3.94 7.18 14.04
C LEU A 119 5.33 6.87 13.45
N HIS A 120 5.67 7.50 12.33
CA HIS A 120 6.87 7.15 11.56
C HIS A 120 8.10 7.97 11.93
N LEU A 121 7.92 9.24 12.31
CA LEU A 121 9.04 10.13 12.69
C LEU A 121 9.22 10.24 14.20
N LYS A 122 8.30 9.66 14.99
CA LYS A 122 8.32 9.70 16.47
C LYS A 122 8.36 11.12 17.05
N LEU A 123 7.76 12.09 16.36
CA LEU A 123 7.71 13.47 16.78
C LEU A 123 6.61 13.72 17.83
N GLY A 124 6.84 14.71 18.68
CA GLY A 124 5.83 15.23 19.58
C GLY A 124 4.68 15.93 18.83
N LYS A 125 3.55 16.17 19.50
CA LYS A 125 2.34 16.73 18.89
C LYS A 125 2.60 18.08 18.16
N LYS A 126 3.38 18.97 18.78
CA LYS A 126 3.70 20.31 18.23
C LYS A 126 4.53 20.21 16.95
N ASP A 127 5.59 19.40 16.97
CA ASP A 127 6.50 19.25 15.83
C ASP A 127 5.85 18.47 14.69
N ALA A 128 5.01 17.49 15.01
CA ALA A 128 4.22 16.77 14.02
C ALA A 128 3.23 17.69 13.31
N LEU A 129 2.58 18.61 14.03
CA LEU A 129 1.69 19.60 13.42
C LEU A 129 2.47 20.56 12.50
N ALA A 130 3.62 21.06 12.95
CA ALA A 130 4.47 21.90 12.10
C ALA A 130 4.86 21.18 10.81
N LYS A 131 5.29 19.92 10.91
CA LYS A 131 5.63 19.09 9.76
C LYS A 131 4.42 18.84 8.84
N THR A 132 3.24 18.66 9.41
CA THR A 132 1.99 18.50 8.67
C THR A 132 1.68 19.76 7.84
N ILE A 133 1.82 20.95 8.44
CA ILE A 133 1.64 22.23 7.75
C ILE A 133 2.63 22.36 6.58
N ASP A 134 3.89 22.01 6.79
CA ASP A 134 4.89 22.01 5.73
C ASP A 134 4.54 21.06 4.56
N MET A 135 4.00 19.88 4.87
CA MET A 135 3.52 18.94 3.84
C MET A 135 2.35 19.53 3.03
N LEU A 136 1.38 20.16 3.69
CA LEU A 136 0.25 20.81 3.03
C LEU A 136 0.71 21.95 2.11
N ARG A 137 1.66 22.75 2.56
CA ARG A 137 2.29 23.80 1.73
C ARG A 137 3.00 23.23 0.51
N LEU A 138 3.73 22.13 0.68
CA LEU A 138 4.46 21.47 -0.39
C LEU A 138 3.52 21.04 -1.52
N VAL A 139 2.33 20.54 -1.20
CA VAL A 139 1.29 20.16 -2.17
C VAL A 139 0.36 21.33 -2.54
N ARG A 140 0.71 22.57 -2.18
CA ARG A 140 -0.01 23.81 -2.51
C ARG A 140 -1.46 23.88 -1.99
N ILE A 141 -1.74 23.23 -0.88
CA ILE A 141 -3.01 23.42 -0.18
C ILE A 141 -2.90 24.70 0.66
N PRO A 142 -3.77 25.70 0.45
CA PRO A 142 -3.77 26.93 1.26
C PRO A 142 -4.14 26.61 2.70
N LEU A 143 -3.55 27.36 3.63
CA LEU A 143 -3.77 27.22 5.08
C LEU A 143 -4.87 28.18 5.52
#